data_24035e9a97a6eb9b640d5c9f36c125a5
#
_entry.id   24035e9a97a6eb9b640d5c9f36c125a5
#
_cell.length_a   1.000
_cell.length_b   1.000
_cell.length_c   1.000
_cell.angle_alpha   90.00
_cell.angle_beta   90.00
_cell.angle_gamma   90.00
#
_symmetry.space_group_name_H-M   'P 1'
#
loop_
_entity.id
_entity.type
_entity.pdbx_description
1 polymer ?
#
loop_
_entity_poly.entity_id
_entity_poly.type
_entity_poly.pdbx_seq_one_letter_code
_entity_poly.pdbx_strand_id
1 'polypeptide(L)'
;MANLFKNQKNAALTPRQLYESRYKSSRYNLILVIAFTLVNMLLCLTNANTYFLFSASIPYLLTDLGMFLCGKYPEEFYLQDEFNGMELFDTSFLAVMVVIAVVILALYFVCWLLSKKKVGWLIAALVLFGIDTVAMFWYFGITKDMIIDIIFHAWVICYLAMGIQSYFKLKALPEEAHETESVSEESNTSTEA
;
A
#
# COMPACT_ATOMS: atom_id res chain seq x y z
N MET A 1 33.05 24.57 -1.41
CA MET A 1 32.16 23.47 -0.98
C MET A 1 30.73 23.54 -1.55
N ALA A 2 30.15 24.69 -1.82
CA ALA A 2 28.78 24.83 -2.37
C ALA A 2 28.56 24.23 -3.77
N ASN A 3 29.60 24.13 -4.63
CA ASN A 3 29.50 23.61 -5.99
C ASN A 3 29.51 22.07 -6.11
N LEU A 4 29.97 21.34 -5.09
CA LEU A 4 29.96 19.88 -5.08
C LEU A 4 28.55 19.30 -4.85
N PHE A 5 27.72 20.00 -4.06
CA PHE A 5 26.32 19.58 -3.80
C PHE A 5 25.36 19.89 -4.96
N LYS A 6 25.72 20.84 -5.83
CA LYS A 6 24.90 21.24 -6.98
C LYS A 6 25.04 20.27 -8.15
N ASN A 7 26.18 19.56 -8.27
CA ASN A 7 26.45 18.62 -9.36
C ASN A 7 25.79 17.24 -9.15
N GLN A 8 25.47 16.85 -7.91
CA GLN A 8 24.82 15.57 -7.65
C GLN A 8 23.31 15.57 -7.97
N LYS A 9 22.66 16.72 -8.07
CA LYS A 9 21.21 16.81 -8.37
C LYS A 9 20.85 16.64 -9.85
N ASN A 10 21.81 16.71 -10.77
CA ASN A 10 21.58 16.67 -12.22
C ASN A 10 22.17 15.42 -12.92
N ALA A 11 22.71 14.46 -12.19
CA ALA A 11 23.09 13.19 -12.77
C ALA A 11 21.80 12.39 -13.07
N ALA A 12 21.52 12.17 -14.37
CA ALA A 12 20.42 11.31 -14.78
C ALA A 12 20.64 9.92 -14.15
N LEU A 13 19.60 9.40 -13.45
CA LEU A 13 19.65 8.08 -12.82
C LEU A 13 19.99 7.02 -13.88
N THR A 14 20.90 6.12 -13.57
CA THR A 14 21.14 4.95 -14.42
C THR A 14 19.84 4.12 -14.53
N PRO A 15 19.65 3.36 -15.62
CA PRO A 15 18.47 2.49 -15.77
C PRO A 15 18.28 1.57 -14.56
N ARG A 16 19.37 1.05 -14.00
CA ARG A 16 19.36 0.21 -12.80
C ARG A 16 18.82 0.97 -11.58
N GLN A 17 19.36 2.15 -11.29
CA GLN A 17 18.90 3.00 -10.19
C GLN A 17 17.44 3.40 -10.33
N LEU A 18 16.98 3.65 -11.57
CA LEU A 18 15.59 3.99 -11.85
C LEU A 18 14.65 2.81 -11.51
N TYR A 19 14.98 1.59 -11.93
CA TYR A 19 14.15 0.41 -11.65
C TYR A 19 14.17 0.02 -10.16
N GLU A 20 15.31 0.15 -9.48
CA GLU A 20 15.40 -0.04 -8.04
C GLU A 20 14.53 0.97 -7.27
N SER A 21 14.60 2.24 -7.65
CA SER A 21 13.79 3.30 -7.06
C SER A 21 12.30 3.04 -7.24
N ARG A 22 11.86 2.65 -8.43
CA ARG A 22 10.45 2.30 -8.71
C ARG A 22 9.97 1.10 -7.90
N TYR A 23 10.79 0.06 -7.77
CA TYR A 23 10.48 -1.10 -6.95
C TYR A 23 10.34 -0.73 -5.47
N LYS A 24 11.27 0.07 -4.94
CA LYS A 24 11.20 0.59 -3.57
C LYS A 24 9.96 1.45 -3.35
N SER A 25 9.65 2.36 -4.29
CA SER A 25 8.47 3.23 -4.23
C SER A 25 7.16 2.42 -4.19
N SER A 26 7.05 1.36 -5.02
CA SER A 26 5.91 0.46 -5.01
C SER A 26 5.69 -0.20 -3.64
N ARG A 27 6.75 -0.65 -2.98
CA ARG A 27 6.69 -1.21 -1.64
C ARG A 27 6.31 -0.17 -0.58
N TYR A 28 6.78 1.09 -0.72
CA TYR A 28 6.35 2.19 0.16
C TYR A 28 4.87 2.50 0.01
N ASN A 29 4.31 2.46 -1.19
CA ASN A 29 2.88 2.62 -1.39
C ASN A 29 2.08 1.52 -0.68
N LEU A 30 2.56 0.26 -0.69
CA LEU A 30 1.89 -0.82 0.01
C LEU A 30 1.88 -0.60 1.54
N ILE A 31 2.97 -0.12 2.14
CA ILE A 31 2.98 0.19 3.59
C ILE A 31 2.07 1.37 3.92
N LEU A 32 1.94 2.35 3.02
CA LEU A 32 0.98 3.45 3.20
C LEU A 32 -0.47 2.94 3.20
N VAL A 33 -0.83 2.05 2.28
CA VAL A 33 -2.15 1.40 2.27
C VAL A 33 -2.41 0.71 3.60
N ILE A 34 -1.47 -0.07 4.12
CA ILE A 34 -1.60 -0.77 5.40
C ILE A 34 -1.80 0.23 6.55
N ALA A 35 -1.00 1.29 6.60
CA ALA A 35 -1.08 2.30 7.65
C ALA A 35 -2.43 3.03 7.65
N PHE A 36 -2.88 3.50 6.48
CA PHE A 36 -4.17 4.20 6.38
C PHE A 36 -5.35 3.26 6.61
N THR A 37 -5.28 1.99 6.21
CA THR A 37 -6.31 1.00 6.54
C THR A 37 -6.43 0.82 8.06
N LEU A 38 -5.31 0.68 8.77
CA LEU A 38 -5.32 0.58 10.23
C LEU A 38 -5.93 1.82 10.88
N VAL A 39 -5.54 3.02 10.40
CA VAL A 39 -6.11 4.28 10.90
C VAL A 39 -7.60 4.33 10.65
N ASN A 40 -8.09 3.96 9.47
CA ASN A 40 -9.52 3.96 9.15
C ASN A 40 -10.32 2.97 10.02
N MET A 41 -9.77 1.79 10.30
CA MET A 41 -10.39 0.85 11.23
C MET A 41 -10.52 1.45 12.64
N LEU A 42 -9.48 2.14 13.13
CA LEU A 42 -9.52 2.82 14.44
C LEU A 42 -10.53 3.97 14.46
N LEU A 43 -10.59 4.77 13.40
CA LEU A 43 -11.55 5.86 13.27
C LEU A 43 -12.99 5.32 13.23
N CYS A 44 -13.23 4.23 12.51
CA CYS A 44 -14.53 3.55 12.48
C CYS A 44 -14.94 3.08 13.90
N LEU A 45 -14.04 2.40 14.63
CA LEU A 45 -14.31 1.93 15.99
C LEU A 45 -14.58 3.05 17.00
N THR A 46 -14.12 4.27 16.72
CA THR A 46 -14.35 5.45 17.56
C THR A 46 -15.51 6.33 17.08
N ASN A 47 -16.27 5.89 16.07
CA ASN A 47 -17.33 6.68 15.42
C ASN A 47 -16.85 8.06 14.93
N ALA A 48 -15.60 8.15 14.45
CA ALA A 48 -15.08 9.38 13.90
C ALA A 48 -15.60 9.59 12.47
N ASN A 49 -16.17 10.77 12.20
CA ASN A 49 -16.68 11.15 10.87
C ASN A 49 -15.55 11.53 9.91
N THR A 50 -14.47 10.75 9.91
CA THR A 50 -13.29 10.99 9.09
C THR A 50 -12.83 9.68 8.49
N TYR A 51 -12.51 9.69 7.20
CA TYR A 51 -12.00 8.56 6.45
C TYR A 51 -10.82 8.99 5.59
N PHE A 52 -9.76 8.21 5.61
CA PHE A 52 -8.60 8.44 4.76
C PHE A 52 -8.69 7.61 3.50
N LEU A 53 -8.53 8.26 2.37
CA LEU A 53 -8.30 7.62 1.08
C LEU A 53 -7.00 6.80 1.13
N PHE A 54 -6.67 6.00 0.13
CA PHE A 54 -5.49 5.15 0.14
C PHE A 54 -5.52 3.95 1.10
N SER A 55 -6.69 3.48 1.46
CA SER A 55 -6.84 2.31 2.32
C SER A 55 -7.35 1.10 1.54
N ALA A 56 -7.16 -0.10 2.10
CA ALA A 56 -7.87 -1.28 1.66
C ALA A 56 -9.30 -1.25 2.19
N SER A 57 -10.27 -1.59 1.33
CA SER A 57 -11.70 -1.46 1.63
C SER A 57 -12.23 -2.61 2.49
N ILE A 58 -11.81 -3.85 2.22
CA ILE A 58 -12.35 -5.04 2.93
C ILE A 58 -12.15 -4.96 4.44
N PRO A 59 -10.96 -4.65 5.00
CA PRO A 59 -10.80 -4.57 6.45
C PRO A 59 -11.65 -3.47 7.08
N TYR A 60 -11.78 -2.33 6.39
CA TYR A 60 -12.64 -1.25 6.83
C TYR A 60 -14.11 -1.70 6.82
N LEU A 61 -14.61 -2.26 5.71
CA LEU A 61 -15.98 -2.74 5.55
C LEU A 61 -16.38 -3.79 6.60
N LEU A 62 -15.47 -4.71 6.93
CA LEU A 62 -15.72 -5.70 7.98
C LEU A 62 -15.89 -5.03 9.35
N THR A 63 -15.07 -4.02 9.64
CA THR A 63 -15.15 -3.25 10.88
C THR A 63 -16.46 -2.46 10.94
N ASP A 64 -16.79 -1.77 9.85
CA ASP A 64 -17.99 -0.96 9.68
C ASP A 64 -19.26 -1.81 9.81
N LEU A 65 -19.31 -2.95 9.11
CA LEU A 65 -20.42 -3.91 9.21
C LEU A 65 -20.58 -4.46 10.64
N GLY A 66 -19.46 -4.75 11.30
CA GLY A 66 -19.49 -5.16 12.71
C GLY A 66 -20.05 -4.09 13.63
N MET A 67 -19.64 -2.83 13.44
CA MET A 67 -20.17 -1.67 14.17
C MET A 67 -21.69 -1.49 13.93
N PHE A 68 -22.09 -1.53 12.66
CA PHE A 68 -23.48 -1.40 12.25
C PHE A 68 -24.36 -2.49 12.84
N LEU A 69 -24.03 -3.76 12.61
CA LEU A 69 -24.86 -4.89 13.05
C LEU A 69 -24.90 -5.07 14.58
N CYS A 70 -23.92 -4.55 15.32
CA CYS A 70 -23.88 -4.60 16.78
C CYS A 70 -24.46 -3.33 17.45
N GLY A 71 -25.11 -2.44 16.70
CA GLY A 71 -25.74 -1.23 17.27
C GLY A 71 -24.74 -0.27 17.89
N LYS A 72 -23.51 -0.14 17.33
CA LYS A 72 -22.46 0.72 17.89
C LYS A 72 -22.44 2.13 17.30
N TYR A 73 -23.28 2.41 16.30
CA TYR A 73 -23.52 3.75 15.80
C TYR A 73 -24.48 4.54 16.70
N PRO A 74 -24.56 5.87 16.56
CA PRO A 74 -25.52 6.69 17.31
C PRO A 74 -26.95 6.19 17.12
N GLU A 75 -27.79 6.26 18.19
CA GLU A 75 -29.14 5.74 18.20
C GLU A 75 -30.02 6.34 17.09
N GLU A 76 -29.81 7.61 16.75
CA GLU A 76 -30.49 8.33 15.67
C GLU A 76 -30.34 7.63 14.31
N PHE A 77 -29.25 6.90 14.10
CA PHE A 77 -29.00 6.16 12.88
C PHE A 77 -29.96 4.97 12.71
N TYR A 78 -30.29 4.26 13.80
CA TYR A 78 -31.20 3.11 13.82
C TYR A 78 -32.67 3.47 13.89
N LEU A 79 -33.00 4.73 14.18
CA LEU A 79 -34.39 5.23 14.16
C LEU A 79 -34.91 5.53 12.75
N GLN A 80 -34.08 5.45 11.74
CA GLN A 80 -34.47 5.59 10.34
C GLN A 80 -35.41 4.43 9.95
N ASP A 81 -36.43 4.70 9.16
CA ASP A 81 -37.49 3.75 8.80
C ASP A 81 -36.94 2.45 8.21
N GLU A 82 -35.79 2.53 7.52
CA GLU A 82 -35.09 1.37 6.88
C GLU A 82 -34.50 0.38 7.89
N PHE A 83 -34.16 0.83 9.10
CA PHE A 83 -33.49 0.03 10.13
C PHE A 83 -34.34 -0.22 11.36
N ASN A 84 -35.58 0.33 11.38
CA ASN A 84 -36.47 0.20 12.51
C ASN A 84 -36.89 -1.25 12.73
N GLY A 85 -36.60 -1.79 13.93
CA GLY A 85 -36.89 -3.18 14.29
C GLY A 85 -35.88 -4.20 13.84
N MET A 86 -34.71 -3.78 13.34
CA MET A 86 -33.59 -4.68 13.01
C MET A 86 -33.08 -5.39 14.29
N GLU A 87 -32.94 -6.71 14.24
CA GLU A 87 -32.30 -7.47 15.31
C GLU A 87 -30.78 -7.22 15.28
N LEU A 88 -30.25 -6.74 16.39
CA LEU A 88 -28.82 -6.45 16.55
C LEU A 88 -28.09 -7.69 17.08
N PHE A 89 -26.89 -7.89 16.58
CA PHE A 89 -25.99 -8.95 17.03
C PHE A 89 -25.30 -8.57 18.34
N ASP A 90 -24.82 -9.59 19.06
CA ASP A 90 -24.01 -9.35 20.25
C ASP A 90 -22.63 -8.78 19.89
N THR A 91 -22.02 -8.08 20.84
CA THR A 91 -20.70 -7.43 20.69
C THR A 91 -19.59 -8.43 20.31
N SER A 92 -19.76 -9.72 20.59
CA SER A 92 -18.86 -10.77 20.12
C SER A 92 -18.75 -10.85 18.60
N PHE A 93 -19.84 -10.53 17.88
CA PHE A 93 -19.83 -10.47 16.42
C PHE A 93 -18.88 -9.36 15.90
N LEU A 94 -18.91 -8.17 16.49
CA LEU A 94 -17.96 -7.10 16.16
C LEU A 94 -16.52 -7.56 16.39
N ALA A 95 -16.25 -8.24 17.51
CA ALA A 95 -14.91 -8.73 17.81
C ALA A 95 -14.42 -9.72 16.73
N VAL A 96 -15.28 -10.64 16.27
CA VAL A 96 -14.97 -11.56 15.18
C VAL A 96 -14.66 -10.79 13.88
N MET A 97 -15.48 -9.81 13.50
CA MET A 97 -15.27 -9.00 12.29
C MET A 97 -13.94 -8.23 12.32
N VAL A 98 -13.62 -7.62 13.46
CA VAL A 98 -12.34 -6.91 13.67
C VAL A 98 -11.17 -7.87 13.61
N VAL A 99 -11.26 -9.08 14.19
CA VAL A 99 -10.20 -10.09 14.11
C VAL A 99 -9.96 -10.51 12.65
N ILE A 100 -11.01 -10.76 11.88
CA ILE A 100 -10.88 -11.10 10.44
C ILE A 100 -10.23 -9.93 9.68
N ALA A 101 -10.64 -8.69 9.93
CA ALA A 101 -10.07 -7.50 9.31
C ALA A 101 -8.56 -7.36 9.63
N VAL A 102 -8.17 -7.59 10.89
CA VAL A 102 -6.76 -7.58 11.32
C VAL A 102 -5.96 -8.71 10.65
N VAL A 103 -6.52 -9.90 10.49
CA VAL A 103 -5.86 -11.01 9.78
C VAL A 103 -5.61 -10.63 8.32
N ILE A 104 -6.58 -10.03 7.64
CA ILE A 104 -6.40 -9.56 6.25
C ILE A 104 -5.31 -8.49 6.18
N LEU A 105 -5.31 -7.53 7.12
CA LEU A 105 -4.28 -6.51 7.19
C LEU A 105 -2.88 -7.10 7.46
N ALA A 106 -2.81 -8.12 8.31
CA ALA A 106 -1.58 -8.87 8.57
C ALA A 106 -1.06 -9.59 7.31
N LEU A 107 -1.94 -10.13 6.44
CA LEU A 107 -1.55 -10.70 5.16
C LEU A 107 -0.89 -9.65 4.24
N TYR A 108 -1.44 -8.44 4.14
CA TYR A 108 -0.80 -7.34 3.43
C TYR A 108 0.57 -7.01 4.00
N PHE A 109 0.68 -6.98 5.33
CA PHE A 109 1.95 -6.69 6.01
C PHE A 109 3.01 -7.78 5.74
N VAL A 110 2.62 -9.05 5.78
CA VAL A 110 3.50 -10.18 5.40
C VAL A 110 3.93 -10.06 3.93
N CYS A 111 3.02 -9.74 3.02
CA CYS A 111 3.35 -9.49 1.61
C CYS A 111 4.38 -8.36 1.48
N TRP A 112 4.20 -7.25 2.21
CA TRP A 112 5.15 -6.15 2.23
C TRP A 112 6.53 -6.55 2.76
N LEU A 113 6.60 -7.27 3.88
CA LEU A 113 7.86 -7.74 4.46
C LEU A 113 8.61 -8.67 3.52
N LEU A 114 7.92 -9.68 3.00
CA LEU A 114 8.53 -10.73 2.19
C LEU A 114 8.82 -10.27 0.75
N SER A 115 8.14 -9.23 0.25
CA SER A 115 8.45 -8.60 -1.05
C SER A 115 9.86 -8.03 -1.11
N LYS A 116 10.51 -7.80 0.05
CA LYS A 116 11.93 -7.42 0.10
C LYS A 116 12.84 -8.51 -0.48
N LYS A 117 12.47 -9.78 -0.31
CA LYS A 117 13.27 -10.94 -0.75
C LYS A 117 12.80 -11.51 -2.09
N LYS A 118 11.48 -11.55 -2.32
CA LYS A 118 10.88 -12.19 -3.50
C LYS A 118 9.74 -11.34 -4.05
N VAL A 119 9.80 -11.00 -5.34
CA VAL A 119 8.77 -10.23 -6.03
C VAL A 119 7.39 -10.92 -6.02
N GLY A 120 7.35 -12.25 -5.92
CA GLY A 120 6.09 -13.00 -5.84
C GLY A 120 5.16 -12.51 -4.74
N TRP A 121 5.69 -12.02 -3.62
CA TRP A 121 4.89 -11.44 -2.55
C TRP A 121 4.30 -10.07 -2.90
N LEU A 122 4.95 -9.30 -3.77
CA LEU A 122 4.38 -8.06 -4.30
C LEU A 122 3.26 -8.36 -5.31
N ILE A 123 3.38 -9.46 -6.07
CA ILE A 123 2.32 -9.96 -6.95
C ILE A 123 1.12 -10.42 -6.10
N ALA A 124 1.36 -11.17 -5.01
CA ALA A 124 0.30 -11.57 -4.09
C ALA A 124 -0.43 -10.35 -3.49
N ALA A 125 0.31 -9.30 -3.09
CA ALA A 125 -0.29 -8.05 -2.62
C ALA A 125 -1.15 -7.38 -3.70
N LEU A 126 -0.69 -7.36 -4.97
CA LEU A 126 -1.46 -6.82 -6.08
C LEU A 126 -2.76 -7.60 -6.30
N VAL A 127 -2.73 -8.94 -6.23
CA VAL A 127 -3.93 -9.78 -6.37
C VAL A 127 -4.90 -9.53 -5.21
N LEU A 128 -4.40 -9.50 -3.97
CA LEU A 128 -5.22 -9.19 -2.79
C LEU A 128 -5.89 -7.80 -2.93
N PHE A 129 -5.14 -6.80 -3.36
CA PHE A 129 -5.68 -5.45 -3.54
C PHE A 129 -6.64 -5.37 -4.73
N GLY A 130 -6.45 -6.18 -5.77
CA GLY A 130 -7.41 -6.33 -6.86
C GLY A 130 -8.74 -6.93 -6.38
N ILE A 131 -8.70 -7.96 -5.55
CA ILE A 131 -9.89 -8.55 -4.91
C ILE A 131 -10.58 -7.51 -4.02
N ASP A 132 -9.82 -6.76 -3.23
CA ASP A 132 -10.30 -5.69 -2.39
C ASP A 132 -11.04 -4.61 -3.22
N THR A 133 -10.47 -4.21 -4.35
CA THR A 133 -11.10 -3.25 -5.27
C THR A 133 -12.41 -3.78 -5.85
N VAL A 134 -12.47 -5.06 -6.22
CA VAL A 134 -13.71 -5.68 -6.70
C VAL A 134 -14.77 -5.71 -5.59
N ALA A 135 -14.39 -6.07 -4.36
CA ALA A 135 -15.29 -6.06 -3.22
C ALA A 135 -15.82 -4.66 -2.90
N MET A 136 -14.99 -3.62 -3.02
CA MET A 136 -15.41 -2.23 -2.90
C MET A 136 -16.52 -1.89 -3.90
N PHE A 137 -16.35 -2.23 -5.19
CA PHE A 137 -17.38 -2.00 -6.21
C PHE A 137 -18.65 -2.78 -5.95
N TRP A 138 -18.53 -4.02 -5.45
CA TRP A 138 -19.68 -4.86 -5.14
C TRP A 138 -20.52 -4.26 -4.00
N TYR A 139 -19.87 -3.74 -2.96
CA TYR A 139 -20.54 -3.25 -1.76
C TYR A 139 -21.13 -1.84 -1.95
N PHE A 140 -20.33 -0.90 -2.45
CA PHE A 140 -20.74 0.51 -2.56
C PHE A 140 -21.39 0.85 -3.91
N GLY A 141 -21.20 0.00 -4.93
CA GLY A 141 -21.56 0.37 -6.30
C GLY A 141 -20.67 1.46 -6.89
N ILE A 142 -21.07 2.00 -8.04
CA ILE A 142 -20.38 3.12 -8.70
C ILE A 142 -21.22 4.37 -8.50
N THR A 143 -20.92 5.13 -7.46
CA THR A 143 -21.55 6.41 -7.16
C THR A 143 -20.59 7.57 -7.39
N LYS A 144 -21.11 8.80 -7.46
CA LYS A 144 -20.26 10.00 -7.65
C LYS A 144 -19.30 10.21 -6.49
N ASP A 145 -19.70 9.84 -5.28
CA ASP A 145 -18.90 10.00 -4.07
C ASP A 145 -17.71 9.03 -4.05
N MET A 146 -17.81 7.90 -4.77
CA MET A 146 -16.75 6.88 -4.87
C MET A 146 -15.68 7.18 -5.93
N ILE A 147 -15.84 8.23 -6.74
CA ILE A 147 -14.91 8.52 -7.85
C ILE A 147 -13.48 8.68 -7.34
N ILE A 148 -13.30 9.34 -6.21
CA ILE A 148 -11.97 9.60 -5.64
C ILE A 148 -11.34 8.28 -5.15
N ASP A 149 -12.11 7.42 -4.48
CA ASP A 149 -11.65 6.10 -4.03
C ASP A 149 -11.24 5.21 -5.22
N ILE A 150 -12.04 5.24 -6.29
CA ILE A 150 -11.74 4.53 -7.54
C ILE A 150 -10.40 4.99 -8.13
N ILE A 151 -10.15 6.29 -8.18
CA ILE A 151 -8.90 6.86 -8.68
C ILE A 151 -7.72 6.39 -7.82
N PHE A 152 -7.85 6.38 -6.50
CA PHE A 152 -6.79 5.93 -5.60
C PHE A 152 -6.54 4.43 -5.69
N HIS A 153 -7.59 3.61 -5.81
CA HIS A 153 -7.43 2.17 -6.03
C HIS A 153 -6.71 1.89 -7.37
N ALA A 154 -7.12 2.56 -8.44
CA ALA A 154 -6.43 2.47 -9.73
C ALA A 154 -4.96 2.90 -9.62
N TRP A 155 -4.68 3.99 -8.89
CA TRP A 155 -3.31 4.43 -8.66
C TRP A 155 -2.47 3.37 -7.92
N VAL A 156 -2.95 2.83 -6.81
CA VAL A 156 -2.23 1.79 -6.05
C VAL A 156 -1.96 0.58 -6.94
N ILE A 157 -2.95 0.11 -7.70
CA ILE A 157 -2.79 -1.01 -8.66
C ILE A 157 -1.70 -0.69 -9.68
N CYS A 158 -1.72 0.50 -10.28
CA CYS A 158 -0.69 0.94 -11.24
C CYS A 158 0.70 0.96 -10.61
N TYR A 159 0.85 1.49 -9.39
CA TYR A 159 2.14 1.54 -8.70
C TYR A 159 2.68 0.16 -8.35
N LEU A 160 1.83 -0.76 -7.88
CA LEU A 160 2.22 -2.14 -7.61
C LEU A 160 2.64 -2.85 -8.91
N ALA A 161 1.88 -2.69 -9.99
CA ALA A 161 2.21 -3.27 -11.30
C ALA A 161 3.53 -2.70 -11.87
N MET A 162 3.75 -1.38 -11.78
CA MET A 162 5.02 -0.75 -12.19
C MET A 162 6.20 -1.25 -11.37
N GLY A 163 6.03 -1.49 -10.07
CA GLY A 163 7.06 -2.07 -9.22
C GLY A 163 7.44 -3.48 -9.65
N ILE A 164 6.44 -4.33 -9.91
CA ILE A 164 6.64 -5.70 -10.42
C ILE A 164 7.37 -5.67 -11.77
N GLN A 165 6.92 -4.84 -12.71
CA GLN A 165 7.56 -4.68 -14.01
C GLN A 165 9.02 -4.21 -13.86
N SER A 166 9.27 -3.27 -12.96
CA SER A 166 10.62 -2.74 -12.71
C SER A 166 11.54 -3.81 -12.14
N TYR A 167 11.06 -4.71 -11.29
CA TYR A 167 11.83 -5.85 -10.80
C TYR A 167 12.29 -6.78 -11.94
N PHE A 168 11.39 -7.14 -12.85
CA PHE A 168 11.74 -8.00 -13.99
C PHE A 168 12.72 -7.31 -14.94
N LYS A 169 12.54 -6.00 -15.19
CA LYS A 169 13.50 -5.22 -15.99
C LYS A 169 14.87 -5.15 -15.32
N LEU A 170 14.92 -4.94 -14.00
CA LEU A 170 16.16 -4.92 -13.22
C LEU A 170 16.91 -6.24 -13.34
N LYS A 171 16.18 -7.37 -13.27
CA LYS A 171 16.76 -8.71 -13.39
C LYS A 171 17.29 -9.01 -14.81
N ALA A 172 16.74 -8.36 -15.83
CA ALA A 172 17.16 -8.51 -17.22
C ALA A 172 18.37 -7.62 -17.61
N LEU A 173 18.74 -6.65 -16.76
CA LEU A 173 19.94 -5.84 -17.00
C LEU A 173 21.20 -6.66 -16.74
N PRO A 174 22.26 -6.51 -17.59
CA PRO A 174 23.58 -7.08 -17.32
C PRO A 174 24.08 -6.63 -15.94
N GLU A 175 24.77 -7.52 -15.25
CA GLU A 175 25.48 -7.16 -14.04
C GLU A 175 26.55 -6.14 -14.44
N GLU A 176 26.42 -4.87 -14.01
CA GLU A 176 27.45 -3.86 -14.25
C GLU A 176 28.72 -4.39 -13.57
N ALA A 177 29.71 -4.77 -14.37
CA ALA A 177 31.03 -5.13 -13.88
C ALA A 177 31.49 -3.98 -12.96
N HIS A 178 32.08 -4.31 -11.81
CA HIS A 178 32.75 -3.37 -10.91
C HIS A 178 33.96 -2.71 -11.66
N GLU A 179 33.61 -1.81 -12.60
CA GLU A 179 34.57 -0.85 -13.13
C GLU A 179 34.57 0.35 -12.21
N THR A 180 35.41 0.34 -11.20
CA THR A 180 36.05 1.56 -10.69
C THR A 180 36.86 1.28 -9.41
N GLU A 181 37.84 0.39 -9.48
CA GLU A 181 38.90 0.43 -8.45
C GLU A 181 40.31 0.28 -9.02
N SER A 182 40.48 0.20 -10.34
CA SER A 182 41.83 -0.03 -10.98
C SER A 182 42.46 1.20 -11.63
N VAL A 183 41.85 2.40 -11.56
CA VAL A 183 42.40 3.61 -12.21
C VAL A 183 43.13 4.54 -11.23
N SER A 184 43.12 4.28 -9.93
CA SER A 184 43.77 5.18 -8.94
C SER A 184 45.17 4.67 -8.48
N GLU A 185 45.66 3.52 -8.89
CA GLU A 185 46.99 3.03 -8.49
C GLU A 185 48.11 3.20 -9.51
N GLU A 186 47.80 3.56 -10.74
CA GLU A 186 48.82 3.65 -11.81
C GLU A 186 49.41 5.05 -12.07
N SER A 187 48.96 6.08 -11.30
CA SER A 187 49.49 7.46 -11.50
C SER A 187 50.51 7.92 -10.46
N ASN A 188 50.95 7.06 -9.52
CA ASN A 188 51.88 7.46 -8.47
C ASN A 188 53.29 6.87 -8.56
N THR A 189 53.65 6.19 -9.67
CA THR A 189 54.98 5.56 -9.78
C THR A 189 55.88 6.15 -10.85
N SER A 190 55.71 7.38 -11.26
CA SER A 190 56.58 8.02 -12.26
C SER A 190 56.96 9.45 -11.93
N THR A 191 57.43 9.69 -10.68
CA THR A 191 58.14 10.94 -10.38
C THR A 191 59.12 10.73 -9.24
N GLU A 192 60.11 9.87 -9.44
CA GLU A 192 61.40 9.88 -8.75
C GLU A 192 62.43 9.12 -9.61
N ALA A 193 63.09 9.85 -10.52
CA ALA A 193 64.43 9.58 -11.01
C ALA A 193 65.01 10.86 -11.58
#